data_88c216b6084fa0df29c18238c9be086f
#
_entry.id   88c216b6084fa0df29c18238c9be086f
#
_cell.length_a   1.000
_cell.length_b   1.000
_cell.length_c   1.000
_cell.angle_alpha   90.00
_cell.angle_beta   90.00
_cell.angle_gamma   90.00
#
_symmetry.space_group_name_H-M   'P 1'
#
loop_
_entity.id
_entity.type
_entity.pdbx_description
1 polymer ?
#
loop_
_entity_poly.entity_id
_entity_poly.type
_entity_poly.pdbx_seq_one_letter_code
_entity_poly.pdbx_strand_id
1 'polypeptide(L)'
;GFKVAVIEKESLGGICLNWGCIPTKALLKSAQVFDYLKHASDYGLTIKEFDKDFSAVVKRSRDVADGMSKGVQFLMKKNKIDVIDGFGKIKPGKKVDVTAADGKVTEYSADHIIIATGARSRELPNLPQDGVKVIGYRQAMTLPTQPKKMIVVGSGAIGVEFAHFYNSMGTEVTIVEFMPNIVPVEDEDISKQMERSMKKAGVNIMTNSSVERIDTSGNGVKAYVKTAKGEEVLEADILLSAVGIKTNIENIGLEEVGIATDKDKILVNAYNQTNVPGYYAIGDVTPGQALAHVASAE
;
A
#
# COMPACT_ATOMS: atom_id res chain seq x y z
N GLY A 1 12.32 4.50 32.37
CA GLY A 1 11.52 4.33 31.16
C GLY A 1 10.51 3.23 31.34
N PHE A 2 9.54 3.13 30.44
CA PHE A 2 8.55 2.05 30.44
C PHE A 2 9.19 0.74 30.00
N LYS A 3 8.69 -0.39 30.51
CA LYS A 3 8.90 -1.71 29.90
C LYS A 3 7.94 -1.81 28.72
N VAL A 4 8.46 -2.07 27.52
CA VAL A 4 7.69 -2.03 26.26
C VAL A 4 7.79 -3.38 25.55
N ALA A 5 6.67 -3.83 24.98
CA ALA A 5 6.63 -4.94 24.04
C ALA A 5 5.90 -4.51 22.77
N VAL A 6 6.31 -5.06 21.62
CA VAL A 6 5.62 -4.93 20.34
C VAL A 6 5.10 -6.30 19.94
N ILE A 7 3.80 -6.37 19.64
CA ILE A 7 3.16 -7.57 19.09
C ILE A 7 3.04 -7.36 17.59
N GLU A 8 3.67 -8.22 16.80
CA GLU A 8 3.68 -8.13 15.33
C GLU A 8 3.44 -9.52 14.72
N LYS A 9 2.55 -9.58 13.73
CA LYS A 9 2.17 -10.85 13.08
C LYS A 9 2.93 -11.14 11.79
N GLU A 10 3.67 -10.16 11.25
CA GLU A 10 4.30 -10.28 9.92
C GLU A 10 5.74 -9.75 9.93
N SER A 11 5.91 -8.43 9.95
CA SER A 11 7.24 -7.82 9.82
C SER A 11 7.31 -6.49 10.56
N LEU A 12 8.33 -6.29 11.38
CA LEU A 12 8.59 -5.02 12.04
C LEU A 12 8.80 -3.89 11.03
N GLY A 13 8.28 -2.70 11.37
CA GLY A 13 8.40 -1.50 10.55
C GLY A 13 7.13 -1.15 9.76
N GLY A 14 6.09 -1.98 9.82
CA GLY A 14 4.78 -1.72 9.22
C GLY A 14 4.80 -1.67 7.69
N ILE A 15 3.68 -1.21 7.12
CA ILE A 15 3.46 -1.19 5.66
C ILE A 15 4.42 -0.25 4.94
N CYS A 16 4.60 0.98 5.41
CA CYS A 16 5.44 1.97 4.71
C CYS A 16 6.86 1.43 4.46
N LEU A 17 7.44 0.75 5.44
CA LEU A 17 8.79 0.23 5.36
C LEU A 17 8.86 -1.06 4.51
N ASN A 18 7.93 -1.99 4.70
CA ASN A 18 8.01 -3.31 4.09
C ASN A 18 7.27 -3.42 2.75
N TRP A 19 6.11 -2.75 2.61
CA TRP A 19 5.17 -2.92 1.51
C TRP A 19 4.60 -1.62 0.96
N GLY A 20 5.21 -0.48 1.25
CA GLY A 20 4.72 0.84 0.86
C GLY A 20 5.83 1.77 0.41
N CYS A 21 6.04 2.84 1.17
CA CYS A 21 6.88 3.98 0.81
C CYS A 21 8.30 3.57 0.37
N ILE A 22 8.98 2.78 1.19
CA ILE A 22 10.41 2.47 0.99
C ILE A 22 10.64 1.62 -0.27
N PRO A 23 10.01 0.45 -0.44
CA PRO A 23 10.20 -0.34 -1.66
C PRO A 23 9.64 0.35 -2.90
N THR A 24 8.54 1.09 -2.82
CA THR A 24 8.01 1.86 -3.95
C THR A 24 9.00 2.92 -4.41
N LYS A 25 9.58 3.72 -3.49
CA LYS A 25 10.59 4.72 -3.85
C LYS A 25 11.86 4.07 -4.40
N ALA A 26 12.22 2.87 -3.95
CA ALA A 26 13.32 2.12 -4.54
C ALA A 26 13.02 1.69 -5.99
N LEU A 27 11.77 1.26 -6.30
CA LEU A 27 11.31 0.97 -7.66
C LEU A 27 11.32 2.23 -8.52
N LEU A 28 10.71 3.33 -8.04
CA LEU A 28 10.67 4.62 -8.74
C LEU A 28 12.07 5.18 -9.02
N LYS A 29 13.02 4.99 -8.09
CA LYS A 29 14.41 5.40 -8.33
C LYS A 29 15.08 4.60 -9.45
N SER A 30 14.81 3.30 -9.53
CA SER A 30 15.32 2.48 -10.65
C SER A 30 14.67 2.90 -11.97
N ALA A 31 13.37 3.19 -11.98
CA ALA A 31 12.66 3.74 -13.16
C ALA A 31 13.27 5.08 -13.60
N GLN A 32 13.51 5.99 -12.66
CA GLN A 32 14.14 7.29 -12.94
C GLN A 32 15.53 7.13 -13.58
N VAL A 33 16.36 6.23 -13.03
CA VAL A 33 17.67 5.96 -13.62
C VAL A 33 17.53 5.42 -15.04
N PHE A 34 16.60 4.50 -15.27
CA PHE A 34 16.34 3.96 -16.59
C PHE A 34 15.85 5.03 -17.57
N ASP A 35 15.01 5.95 -17.14
CA ASP A 35 14.56 7.09 -17.95
C ASP A 35 15.71 8.06 -18.25
N TYR A 36 16.63 8.28 -17.32
CA TYR A 36 17.86 9.06 -17.63
C TYR A 36 18.73 8.39 -18.69
N LEU A 37 18.83 7.06 -18.69
CA LEU A 37 19.57 6.34 -19.72
C LEU A 37 18.91 6.48 -21.10
N LYS A 38 17.58 6.43 -21.17
CA LYS A 38 16.83 6.68 -22.43
C LYS A 38 17.01 8.09 -22.98
N HIS A 39 17.19 9.07 -22.12
CA HIS A 39 17.28 10.48 -22.45
C HIS A 39 18.69 11.04 -22.19
N ALA A 40 19.70 10.20 -22.24
CA ALA A 40 21.09 10.58 -21.91
C ALA A 40 21.61 11.75 -22.78
N SER A 41 21.17 11.83 -24.03
CA SER A 41 21.53 12.93 -24.95
C SER A 41 21.10 14.31 -24.44
N ASP A 42 20.00 14.40 -23.70
CA ASP A 42 19.51 15.66 -23.11
C ASP A 42 20.47 16.22 -22.04
N TYR A 43 21.34 15.33 -21.52
CA TYR A 43 22.38 15.63 -20.55
C TYR A 43 23.78 15.70 -21.17
N GLY A 44 23.87 15.65 -22.51
CA GLY A 44 25.17 15.64 -23.22
C GLY A 44 25.95 14.32 -23.10
N LEU A 45 25.27 13.23 -22.71
CA LEU A 45 25.88 11.92 -22.56
C LEU A 45 25.53 11.03 -23.75
N THR A 46 26.51 10.26 -24.21
CA THR A 46 26.32 9.26 -25.28
C THR A 46 26.36 7.86 -24.69
N ILE A 47 25.29 7.10 -24.87
CA ILE A 47 25.18 5.70 -24.45
C ILE A 47 24.97 4.87 -25.72
N LYS A 48 25.82 3.85 -25.92
CA LYS A 48 25.71 3.00 -27.10
C LYS A 48 24.64 1.92 -26.95
N GLU A 49 24.67 1.23 -25.79
CA GLU A 49 23.74 0.14 -25.48
C GLU A 49 23.43 0.16 -23.98
N PHE A 50 22.21 -0.13 -23.62
CA PHE A 50 21.79 -0.41 -22.25
C PHE A 50 20.54 -1.29 -22.27
N ASP A 51 20.38 -2.09 -21.23
CA ASP A 51 19.24 -2.96 -21.04
C ASP A 51 18.78 -2.90 -19.57
N LYS A 52 17.69 -3.54 -19.27
CA LYS A 52 17.13 -3.65 -17.93
C LYS A 52 16.89 -5.10 -17.56
N ASP A 53 17.19 -5.45 -16.35
CA ASP A 53 16.71 -6.68 -15.70
C ASP A 53 15.60 -6.31 -14.72
N PHE A 54 14.35 -6.58 -15.11
CA PHE A 54 13.19 -6.27 -14.29
C PHE A 54 13.21 -7.02 -12.96
N SER A 55 13.67 -8.28 -12.96
CA SER A 55 13.76 -9.08 -11.73
C SER A 55 14.79 -8.51 -10.75
N ALA A 56 15.92 -8.02 -11.26
CA ALA A 56 16.93 -7.33 -10.44
C ALA A 56 16.40 -5.99 -9.88
N VAL A 57 15.60 -5.24 -10.64
CA VAL A 57 14.94 -4.02 -10.15
C VAL A 57 13.98 -4.35 -8.99
N VAL A 58 13.14 -5.36 -9.15
CA VAL A 58 12.24 -5.84 -8.09
C VAL A 58 13.04 -6.30 -6.87
N LYS A 59 14.04 -7.16 -7.08
CA LYS A 59 14.90 -7.66 -5.99
C LYS A 59 15.56 -6.51 -5.22
N ARG A 60 16.12 -5.52 -5.91
CA ARG A 60 16.70 -4.34 -5.26
C ARG A 60 15.72 -3.64 -4.33
N SER A 61 14.45 -3.50 -4.73
CA SER A 61 13.43 -2.87 -3.88
C SER A 61 13.17 -3.68 -2.61
N ARG A 62 13.18 -5.00 -2.70
CA ARG A 62 13.03 -5.90 -1.54
C ARG A 62 14.26 -5.86 -0.63
N ASP A 63 15.46 -5.89 -1.20
CA ASP A 63 16.72 -5.80 -0.43
C ASP A 63 16.78 -4.49 0.39
N VAL A 64 16.29 -3.37 -0.17
CA VAL A 64 16.21 -2.09 0.55
C VAL A 64 15.22 -2.20 1.72
N ALA A 65 14.02 -2.74 1.50
CA ALA A 65 13.02 -2.92 2.55
C ALA A 65 13.53 -3.86 3.66
N ASP A 66 14.15 -4.98 3.30
CA ASP A 66 14.73 -5.95 4.22
C ASP A 66 15.86 -5.34 5.07
N GLY A 67 16.71 -4.52 4.45
CA GLY A 67 17.75 -3.80 5.18
C GLY A 67 17.17 -2.86 6.24
N MET A 68 16.10 -2.14 5.92
CA MET A 68 15.42 -1.25 6.85
C MET A 68 14.73 -2.04 7.99
N SER A 69 14.05 -3.14 7.67
CA SER A 69 13.41 -4.02 8.67
C SER A 69 14.44 -4.59 9.66
N LYS A 70 15.62 -5.02 9.17
CA LYS A 70 16.74 -5.44 10.04
C LYS A 70 17.21 -4.30 10.94
N GLY A 71 17.21 -3.06 10.43
CA GLY A 71 17.52 -1.88 11.23
C GLY A 71 16.53 -1.68 12.38
N VAL A 72 15.23 -1.85 12.13
CA VAL A 72 14.19 -1.80 13.18
C VAL A 72 14.40 -2.92 14.21
N GLN A 73 14.66 -4.15 13.76
CA GLN A 73 14.96 -5.28 14.66
C GLN A 73 16.16 -4.97 15.57
N PHE A 74 17.22 -4.39 15.02
CA PHE A 74 18.37 -3.94 15.79
C PHE A 74 17.99 -2.90 16.83
N LEU A 75 17.13 -1.92 16.49
CA LEU A 75 16.67 -0.90 17.42
C LEU A 75 15.80 -1.48 18.54
N MET A 76 14.92 -2.45 18.26
CA MET A 76 14.16 -3.16 19.29
C MET A 76 15.11 -3.81 20.31
N LYS A 77 16.08 -4.58 19.82
CA LYS A 77 17.09 -5.22 20.67
C LYS A 77 17.92 -4.21 21.46
N LYS A 78 18.42 -3.16 20.81
CA LYS A 78 19.23 -2.10 21.45
C LYS A 78 18.48 -1.42 22.58
N ASN A 79 17.19 -1.16 22.40
CA ASN A 79 16.34 -0.49 23.38
C ASN A 79 15.65 -1.46 24.35
N LYS A 80 15.96 -2.75 24.31
CA LYS A 80 15.38 -3.79 25.18
C LYS A 80 13.84 -3.83 25.09
N ILE A 81 13.31 -3.67 23.88
CA ILE A 81 11.90 -3.80 23.57
C ILE A 81 11.64 -5.26 23.19
N ASP A 82 10.72 -5.91 23.89
CA ASP A 82 10.34 -7.28 23.61
C ASP A 82 9.52 -7.32 22.30
N VAL A 83 9.86 -8.23 21.40
CA VAL A 83 9.08 -8.49 20.18
C VAL A 83 8.38 -9.83 20.36
N ILE A 84 7.06 -9.81 20.22
CA ILE A 84 6.18 -10.97 20.38
C ILE A 84 5.54 -11.26 19.04
N ASP A 85 5.93 -12.36 18.40
CA ASP A 85 5.42 -12.76 17.11
C ASP A 85 4.01 -13.37 17.24
N GLY A 86 3.03 -12.80 16.56
CA GLY A 86 1.67 -13.32 16.55
C GLY A 86 0.60 -12.25 16.33
N PHE A 87 -0.64 -12.73 16.23
CA PHE A 87 -1.81 -11.89 16.11
C PHE A 87 -2.33 -11.48 17.48
N GLY A 88 -2.34 -10.17 17.77
CA GLY A 88 -2.83 -9.62 19.03
C GLY A 88 -4.34 -9.35 19.00
N LYS A 89 -5.07 -9.87 20.00
CA LYS A 89 -6.46 -9.56 20.27
C LYS A 89 -6.57 -8.96 21.67
N ILE A 90 -7.01 -7.71 21.76
CA ILE A 90 -7.21 -7.03 23.05
C ILE A 90 -8.45 -7.57 23.77
N LYS A 91 -8.38 -7.53 25.11
CA LYS A 91 -9.44 -8.01 26.01
C LYS A 91 -9.70 -6.99 27.13
N PRO A 92 -10.86 -7.07 27.80
CA PRO A 92 -11.10 -6.27 28.99
C PRO A 92 -10.01 -6.47 30.06
N GLY A 93 -9.77 -5.43 30.85
CA GLY A 93 -8.75 -5.47 31.91
C GLY A 93 -7.32 -5.28 31.44
N LYS A 94 -7.14 -4.61 30.29
CA LYS A 94 -5.81 -4.29 29.70
C LYS A 94 -4.98 -5.54 29.40
N LYS A 95 -5.62 -6.53 28.82
CA LYS A 95 -5.02 -7.80 28.42
C LYS A 95 -4.97 -7.91 26.90
N VAL A 96 -4.03 -8.70 26.42
CA VAL A 96 -3.89 -9.03 24.99
C VAL A 96 -3.61 -10.52 24.86
N ASP A 97 -4.47 -11.24 24.17
CA ASP A 97 -4.20 -12.60 23.72
C ASP A 97 -3.37 -12.53 22.44
N VAL A 98 -2.23 -13.18 22.43
CA VAL A 98 -1.38 -13.29 21.25
C VAL A 98 -1.44 -14.72 20.73
N THR A 99 -1.96 -14.88 19.51
CA THR A 99 -2.01 -16.16 18.81
C THR A 99 -0.79 -16.27 17.90
N ALA A 100 0.11 -17.17 18.24
CA ALA A 100 1.29 -17.49 17.45
C ALA A 100 0.94 -18.30 16.18
N ALA A 101 1.89 -18.46 15.26
CA ALA A 101 1.69 -19.17 13.99
C ALA A 101 1.30 -20.65 14.16
N ASP A 102 1.68 -21.28 15.24
CA ASP A 102 1.32 -22.66 15.62
C ASP A 102 -0.09 -22.77 16.26
N GLY A 103 -0.80 -21.64 16.40
CA GLY A 103 -2.11 -21.57 17.02
C GLY A 103 -2.08 -21.45 18.56
N LYS A 104 -0.92 -21.49 19.19
CA LYS A 104 -0.79 -21.30 20.63
C LYS A 104 -1.18 -19.88 21.02
N VAL A 105 -2.03 -19.74 22.03
CA VAL A 105 -2.45 -18.46 22.58
C VAL A 105 -1.72 -18.21 23.91
N THR A 106 -1.14 -17.02 24.02
CA THR A 106 -0.51 -16.55 25.27
C THR A 106 -1.12 -15.20 25.65
N GLU A 107 -1.58 -15.08 26.89
CA GLU A 107 -2.13 -13.84 27.42
C GLU A 107 -1.03 -12.96 28.02
N TYR A 108 -1.04 -11.70 27.67
CA TYR A 108 -0.18 -10.65 28.21
C TYR A 108 -1.04 -9.56 28.86
N SER A 109 -0.47 -8.82 29.80
CA SER A 109 -1.10 -7.65 30.43
C SER A 109 -0.16 -6.45 30.38
N ALA A 110 -0.74 -5.25 30.28
CA ALA A 110 0.01 -4.00 30.27
C ALA A 110 -0.82 -2.88 30.91
N ASP A 111 -0.15 -1.86 31.45
CA ASP A 111 -0.84 -0.67 32.00
C ASP A 111 -1.44 0.18 30.87
N HIS A 112 -0.78 0.19 29.71
CA HIS A 112 -1.19 0.93 28.51
C HIS A 112 -1.08 0.05 27.27
N ILE A 113 -2.08 0.12 26.39
CA ILE A 113 -2.12 -0.62 25.12
C ILE A 113 -2.31 0.40 23.99
N ILE A 114 -1.40 0.37 23.01
CA ILE A 114 -1.47 1.19 21.80
C ILE A 114 -1.86 0.29 20.63
N ILE A 115 -2.97 0.61 19.97
CA ILE A 115 -3.47 -0.09 18.79
C ILE A 115 -2.90 0.60 17.56
N ALA A 116 -1.99 -0.08 16.86
CA ALA A 116 -1.29 0.44 15.67
C ALA A 116 -1.33 -0.60 14.54
N THR A 117 -2.48 -1.24 14.33
CA THR A 117 -2.64 -2.39 13.43
C THR A 117 -2.64 -2.03 11.95
N GLY A 118 -2.62 -0.73 11.61
CA GLY A 118 -2.45 -0.25 10.24
C GLY A 118 -3.62 -0.57 9.31
N ALA A 119 -3.32 -0.64 8.01
CA ALA A 119 -4.31 -0.84 6.97
C ALA A 119 -3.81 -1.84 5.91
N ARG A 120 -4.71 -2.24 5.01
CA ARG A 120 -4.45 -3.12 3.87
C ARG A 120 -5.16 -2.59 2.62
N SER A 121 -4.87 -3.18 1.45
CA SER A 121 -5.60 -2.88 0.21
C SER A 121 -7.10 -3.07 0.42
N ARG A 122 -7.89 -2.12 -0.06
CA ARG A 122 -9.34 -2.27 -0.14
C ARG A 122 -9.69 -3.17 -1.32
N GLU A 123 -10.63 -4.06 -1.13
CA GLU A 123 -11.24 -4.85 -2.19
C GLU A 123 -12.64 -4.35 -2.49
N LEU A 124 -13.02 -4.34 -3.77
CA LEU A 124 -14.38 -4.08 -4.21
C LEU A 124 -15.04 -5.39 -4.62
N PRO A 125 -16.36 -5.57 -4.36
CA PRO A 125 -17.06 -6.81 -4.70
C PRO A 125 -17.01 -7.17 -6.20
N ASN A 126 -16.98 -6.17 -7.07
CA ASN A 126 -16.89 -6.32 -8.53
C ASN A 126 -15.44 -6.39 -9.04
N LEU A 127 -14.45 -6.31 -8.15
CA LEU A 127 -13.02 -6.33 -8.47
C LEU A 127 -12.25 -7.20 -7.45
N PRO A 128 -12.63 -8.50 -7.28
CA PRO A 128 -11.96 -9.38 -6.33
C PRO A 128 -10.51 -9.63 -6.76
N GLN A 129 -9.59 -9.54 -5.81
CA GLN A 129 -8.17 -9.82 -6.06
C GLN A 129 -7.91 -11.32 -5.98
N ASP A 130 -7.36 -11.90 -7.05
CA ASP A 130 -6.93 -13.30 -7.09
C ASP A 130 -5.43 -13.47 -6.79
N GLY A 131 -4.72 -12.33 -6.68
CA GLY A 131 -3.28 -12.29 -6.42
C GLY A 131 -2.40 -12.68 -7.62
N VAL A 132 -2.99 -12.97 -8.78
CA VAL A 132 -2.29 -13.42 -9.99
C VAL A 132 -2.53 -12.47 -11.16
N LYS A 133 -3.79 -12.28 -11.57
CA LYS A 133 -4.20 -11.39 -12.65
C LYS A 133 -4.80 -10.09 -12.14
N VAL A 134 -5.56 -10.18 -11.06
CA VAL A 134 -6.11 -9.03 -10.34
C VAL A 134 -5.38 -8.91 -9.03
N ILE A 135 -4.52 -7.91 -8.92
CA ILE A 135 -3.54 -7.80 -7.85
C ILE A 135 -3.70 -6.52 -7.03
N GLY A 136 -3.19 -6.55 -5.83
CA GLY A 136 -2.98 -5.37 -4.99
C GLY A 136 -1.54 -4.86 -5.06
N TYR A 137 -1.26 -3.82 -4.28
CA TYR A 137 0.07 -3.18 -4.26
C TYR A 137 1.21 -4.13 -3.86
N ARG A 138 0.97 -5.11 -2.99
CA ARG A 138 2.01 -6.07 -2.55
C ARG A 138 2.51 -6.91 -3.71
N GLN A 139 1.59 -7.49 -4.48
CA GLN A 139 1.94 -8.28 -5.66
C GLN A 139 2.57 -7.38 -6.74
N ALA A 140 2.05 -6.15 -6.93
CA ALA A 140 2.63 -5.21 -7.88
C ALA A 140 4.11 -4.86 -7.57
N MET A 141 4.52 -4.89 -6.30
CA MET A 141 5.93 -4.71 -5.91
C MET A 141 6.82 -5.92 -6.20
N THR A 142 6.24 -7.08 -6.43
CA THR A 142 6.96 -8.36 -6.44
C THR A 142 6.64 -9.23 -7.65
N LEU A 143 6.06 -8.65 -8.71
CA LEU A 143 5.80 -9.42 -9.93
C LEU A 143 7.10 -10.05 -10.45
N PRO A 144 7.11 -11.35 -10.73
CA PRO A 144 8.32 -12.03 -11.19
C PRO A 144 8.71 -11.63 -12.61
N THR A 145 7.72 -11.21 -13.39
CA THR A 145 7.90 -10.78 -14.79
C THR A 145 7.17 -9.46 -15.04
N GLN A 146 7.76 -8.65 -15.90
CA GLN A 146 7.13 -7.40 -16.31
C GLN A 146 5.94 -7.69 -17.24
N PRO A 147 4.71 -7.20 -16.93
CA PRO A 147 3.58 -7.30 -17.83
C PRO A 147 3.78 -6.41 -19.06
N LYS A 148 3.26 -6.83 -20.20
CA LYS A 148 3.24 -5.99 -21.42
C LYS A 148 2.18 -4.89 -21.30
N LYS A 149 1.01 -5.24 -20.75
CA LYS A 149 -0.12 -4.33 -20.52
C LYS A 149 -0.62 -4.42 -19.10
N MET A 150 -0.91 -3.27 -18.50
CA MET A 150 -1.47 -3.18 -17.16
C MET A 150 -2.63 -2.17 -17.12
N ILE A 151 -3.73 -2.58 -16.50
CA ILE A 151 -4.82 -1.68 -16.11
C ILE A 151 -4.61 -1.34 -14.64
N VAL A 152 -4.64 -0.04 -14.29
CA VAL A 152 -4.58 0.44 -12.90
C VAL A 152 -5.95 1.04 -12.57
N VAL A 153 -6.66 0.46 -11.63
CA VAL A 153 -7.96 0.96 -11.17
C VAL A 153 -7.77 1.80 -9.91
N GLY A 154 -8.09 3.08 -10.03
CA GLY A 154 -7.82 4.09 -9.01
C GLY A 154 -6.52 4.85 -9.25
N SER A 155 -6.60 6.16 -9.07
CA SER A 155 -5.50 7.11 -9.35
C SER A 155 -5.03 7.87 -8.10
N GLY A 156 -5.24 7.33 -6.91
CA GLY A 156 -4.58 7.83 -5.70
C GLY A 156 -3.06 7.61 -5.77
N ALA A 157 -2.32 7.99 -4.70
CA ALA A 157 -0.86 7.89 -4.65
C ALA A 157 -0.34 6.51 -5.08
N ILE A 158 -0.95 5.43 -4.61
CA ILE A 158 -0.57 4.05 -4.99
C ILE A 158 -0.71 3.84 -6.49
N GLY A 159 -1.87 4.18 -7.06
CA GLY A 159 -2.16 3.96 -8.48
C GLY A 159 -1.23 4.71 -9.41
N VAL A 160 -1.01 6.01 -9.16
CA VAL A 160 -0.14 6.84 -10.03
C VAL A 160 1.34 6.46 -9.90
N GLU A 161 1.82 6.08 -8.72
CA GLU A 161 3.20 5.64 -8.52
C GLU A 161 3.49 4.34 -9.27
N PHE A 162 2.62 3.33 -9.16
CA PHE A 162 2.78 2.09 -9.93
C PHE A 162 2.58 2.29 -11.43
N ALA A 163 1.59 3.10 -11.84
CA ALA A 163 1.42 3.44 -13.24
C ALA A 163 2.68 4.08 -13.84
N HIS A 164 3.29 5.03 -13.12
CA HIS A 164 4.55 5.64 -13.53
C HIS A 164 5.69 4.61 -13.58
N PHE A 165 5.86 3.81 -12.53
CA PHE A 165 6.91 2.78 -12.48
C PHE A 165 6.82 1.83 -13.68
N TYR A 166 5.67 1.19 -13.87
CA TYR A 166 5.49 0.21 -14.92
C TYR A 166 5.60 0.82 -16.32
N ASN A 167 5.02 2.02 -16.52
CA ASN A 167 5.16 2.74 -17.79
C ASN A 167 6.61 3.09 -18.11
N SER A 168 7.37 3.63 -17.16
CA SER A 168 8.80 3.92 -17.32
C SER A 168 9.60 2.67 -17.66
N MET A 169 9.22 1.52 -17.10
CA MET A 169 9.82 0.22 -17.42
C MET A 169 9.34 -0.34 -18.78
N GLY A 170 8.40 0.31 -19.47
CA GLY A 170 7.95 -0.04 -20.82
C GLY A 170 6.71 -0.92 -20.87
N THR A 171 5.93 -1.01 -19.79
CA THR A 171 4.57 -1.56 -19.79
C THR A 171 3.59 -0.55 -20.36
N GLU A 172 2.69 -0.96 -21.24
CA GLU A 172 1.54 -0.15 -21.66
C GLU A 172 0.55 -0.04 -20.49
N VAL A 173 0.36 1.16 -19.96
CA VAL A 173 -0.46 1.38 -18.76
C VAL A 173 -1.68 2.21 -19.07
N THR A 174 -2.85 1.75 -18.61
CA THR A 174 -4.11 2.50 -18.62
C THR A 174 -4.61 2.67 -17.19
N ILE A 175 -4.79 3.91 -16.75
CA ILE A 175 -5.45 4.23 -15.48
C ILE A 175 -6.94 4.40 -15.73
N VAL A 176 -7.77 3.75 -14.91
CA VAL A 176 -9.22 3.94 -14.85
C VAL A 176 -9.57 4.58 -13.51
N GLU A 177 -10.12 5.79 -13.57
CA GLU A 177 -10.45 6.60 -12.39
C GLU A 177 -11.92 7.00 -12.40
N PHE A 178 -12.62 6.71 -11.29
CA PHE A 178 -14.02 7.06 -11.12
C PHE A 178 -14.25 8.57 -11.01
N MET A 179 -13.33 9.27 -10.37
CA MET A 179 -13.39 10.72 -10.18
C MET A 179 -13.04 11.48 -11.46
N PRO A 180 -13.43 12.77 -11.57
CA PRO A 180 -13.13 13.58 -12.75
C PRO A 180 -11.65 13.92 -12.94
N ASN A 181 -10.85 13.81 -11.90
CA ASN A 181 -9.41 14.11 -11.89
C ASN A 181 -8.63 12.93 -11.31
N ILE A 182 -7.40 12.72 -11.76
CA ILE A 182 -6.47 11.84 -11.05
C ILE A 182 -5.99 12.52 -9.76
N VAL A 183 -5.44 11.73 -8.81
CA VAL A 183 -5.06 12.20 -7.46
C VAL A 183 -6.14 13.11 -6.84
N PRO A 184 -7.39 12.64 -6.72
CA PRO A 184 -8.57 13.49 -6.49
C PRO A 184 -8.62 14.17 -5.11
N VAL A 185 -7.70 13.83 -4.22
CA VAL A 185 -7.58 14.43 -2.88
C VAL A 185 -6.59 15.61 -2.85
N GLU A 186 -5.87 15.81 -3.95
CA GLU A 186 -4.90 16.89 -4.09
C GLU A 186 -5.54 18.14 -4.70
N ASP A 187 -4.81 19.25 -4.68
CA ASP A 187 -5.20 20.49 -5.36
C ASP A 187 -5.46 20.26 -6.85
N GLU A 188 -6.48 20.92 -7.40
CA GLU A 188 -6.92 20.72 -8.79
C GLU A 188 -5.82 21.05 -9.81
N ASP A 189 -5.01 22.08 -9.56
CA ASP A 189 -3.93 22.45 -10.49
C ASP A 189 -2.78 21.43 -10.43
N ILE A 190 -2.52 20.85 -9.27
CA ILE A 190 -1.58 19.72 -9.10
C ILE A 190 -2.08 18.50 -9.86
N SER A 191 -3.37 18.16 -9.72
CA SER A 191 -4.00 17.04 -10.44
C SER A 191 -3.90 17.21 -11.95
N LYS A 192 -4.20 18.39 -12.47
CA LYS A 192 -4.08 18.72 -13.91
C LYS A 192 -2.64 18.62 -14.41
N GLN A 193 -1.68 19.10 -13.62
CA GLN A 193 -0.27 19.05 -13.99
C GLN A 193 0.26 17.61 -13.99
N MET A 194 -0.11 16.82 -12.99
CA MET A 194 0.21 15.39 -12.92
C MET A 194 -0.35 14.64 -14.12
N GLU A 195 -1.63 14.87 -14.46
CA GLU A 195 -2.28 14.21 -15.60
C GLU A 195 -1.57 14.53 -16.92
N ARG A 196 -1.23 15.81 -17.15
CA ARG A 196 -0.46 16.21 -18.34
C ARG A 196 0.89 15.52 -18.42
N SER A 197 1.60 15.42 -17.30
CA SER A 197 2.91 14.78 -17.22
C SER A 197 2.83 13.28 -17.51
N MET A 198 1.85 12.60 -16.94
CA MET A 198 1.66 11.17 -17.16
C MET A 198 1.22 10.85 -18.58
N LYS A 199 0.29 11.64 -19.17
CA LYS A 199 -0.10 11.52 -20.58
C LYS A 199 1.10 11.76 -21.52
N LYS A 200 1.92 12.77 -21.24
CA LYS A 200 3.15 13.02 -22.00
C LYS A 200 4.14 11.85 -21.92
N ALA A 201 4.19 11.16 -20.78
CA ALA A 201 4.99 9.96 -20.59
C ALA A 201 4.39 8.69 -21.25
N GLY A 202 3.19 8.78 -21.84
CA GLY A 202 2.56 7.67 -22.58
C GLY A 202 1.55 6.86 -21.75
N VAL A 203 1.17 7.29 -20.56
CA VAL A 203 0.12 6.64 -19.77
C VAL A 203 -1.25 7.01 -20.32
N ASN A 204 -2.10 6.03 -20.60
CA ASN A 204 -3.51 6.25 -20.93
C ASN A 204 -4.29 6.55 -19.63
N ILE A 205 -5.15 7.57 -19.65
CA ILE A 205 -5.91 7.98 -18.45
C ILE A 205 -7.39 8.15 -18.85
N MET A 206 -8.25 7.40 -18.17
CA MET A 206 -9.70 7.41 -18.30
C MET A 206 -10.31 7.88 -16.97
N THR A 207 -10.62 9.16 -16.86
CA THR A 207 -11.37 9.73 -15.73
C THR A 207 -12.88 9.60 -15.95
N ASN A 208 -13.72 9.84 -14.92
CA ASN A 208 -15.15 9.61 -14.94
C ASN A 208 -15.53 8.21 -15.47
N SER A 209 -14.73 7.22 -15.13
CA SER A 209 -14.82 5.85 -15.66
C SER A 209 -14.75 4.84 -14.54
N SER A 210 -15.59 3.80 -14.59
CA SER A 210 -15.64 2.76 -13.55
C SER A 210 -15.53 1.36 -14.16
N VAL A 211 -14.77 0.48 -13.52
CA VAL A 211 -14.78 -0.94 -13.87
C VAL A 211 -16.03 -1.57 -13.25
N GLU A 212 -16.96 -2.02 -14.08
CA GLU A 212 -18.22 -2.62 -13.63
C GLU A 212 -18.04 -4.12 -13.35
N ARG A 213 -17.26 -4.81 -14.16
CA ARG A 213 -16.95 -6.23 -14.03
C ARG A 213 -15.64 -6.59 -14.70
N ILE A 214 -15.11 -7.74 -14.33
CA ILE A 214 -13.90 -8.31 -14.91
C ILE A 214 -14.13 -9.75 -15.36
N ASP A 215 -13.33 -10.20 -16.32
CA ASP A 215 -13.24 -11.59 -16.75
C ASP A 215 -11.76 -12.00 -16.76
N THR A 216 -11.43 -13.03 -16.00
CA THR A 216 -10.09 -13.60 -15.84
C THR A 216 -9.98 -15.00 -16.42
N SER A 217 -10.97 -15.48 -17.16
CA SER A 217 -11.00 -16.84 -17.72
C SER A 217 -9.95 -17.09 -18.81
N GLY A 218 -9.49 -16.03 -19.51
CA GLY A 218 -8.45 -16.08 -20.54
C GLY A 218 -7.03 -16.02 -19.96
N ASN A 219 -6.05 -15.74 -20.82
CA ASN A 219 -4.64 -15.63 -20.41
C ASN A 219 -4.31 -14.33 -19.64
N GLY A 220 -5.15 -13.30 -19.73
CA GLY A 220 -5.05 -12.03 -19.03
C GLY A 220 -6.35 -11.67 -18.34
N VAL A 221 -6.60 -10.38 -18.22
CA VAL A 221 -7.82 -9.80 -17.65
C VAL A 221 -8.53 -8.93 -18.69
N LYS A 222 -9.85 -9.08 -18.80
CA LYS A 222 -10.74 -8.16 -19.50
C LYS A 222 -11.50 -7.34 -18.47
N ALA A 223 -11.37 -6.03 -18.54
CA ALA A 223 -12.13 -5.11 -17.70
C ALA A 223 -13.20 -4.40 -18.54
N TYR A 224 -14.43 -4.49 -18.10
CA TYR A 224 -15.57 -3.81 -18.71
C TYR A 224 -15.74 -2.47 -18.00
N VAL A 225 -15.43 -1.41 -18.71
CA VAL A 225 -15.33 -0.06 -18.18
C VAL A 225 -16.50 0.77 -18.66
N LYS A 226 -17.28 1.28 -17.72
CA LYS A 226 -18.32 2.26 -18.00
C LYS A 226 -17.70 3.64 -18.16
N THR A 227 -17.94 4.28 -19.28
CA THR A 227 -17.50 5.64 -19.60
C THR A 227 -18.71 6.53 -19.94
N ALA A 228 -18.49 7.82 -20.09
CA ALA A 228 -19.53 8.75 -20.54
C ALA A 228 -20.06 8.42 -21.94
N LYS A 229 -19.31 7.65 -22.76
CA LYS A 229 -19.69 7.28 -24.13
C LYS A 229 -20.31 5.87 -24.22
N GLY A 230 -20.36 5.14 -23.12
CA GLY A 230 -20.86 3.76 -23.08
C GLY A 230 -19.84 2.81 -22.43
N GLU A 231 -20.06 1.51 -22.61
CA GLU A 231 -19.15 0.48 -22.12
C GLU A 231 -17.98 0.30 -23.10
N GLU A 232 -16.77 0.30 -22.55
CA GLU A 232 -15.54 -0.03 -23.28
C GLU A 232 -14.90 -1.28 -22.64
N VAL A 233 -14.25 -2.11 -23.44
CA VAL A 233 -13.54 -3.30 -22.97
C VAL A 233 -12.05 -3.08 -23.06
N LEU A 234 -11.36 -3.15 -21.94
CA LEU A 234 -9.91 -3.10 -21.85
C LEU A 234 -9.34 -4.49 -21.63
N GLU A 235 -8.27 -4.83 -22.32
CA GLU A 235 -7.56 -6.10 -22.15
C GLU A 235 -6.12 -5.84 -21.70
N ALA A 236 -5.68 -6.58 -20.67
CA ALA A 236 -4.33 -6.49 -20.12
C ALA A 236 -3.84 -7.83 -19.58
N ASP A 237 -2.54 -7.95 -19.34
CA ASP A 237 -1.97 -9.10 -18.65
C ASP A 237 -2.35 -9.08 -17.17
N ILE A 238 -2.30 -7.88 -16.57
CA ILE A 238 -2.51 -7.63 -15.13
C ILE A 238 -3.45 -6.45 -14.93
N LEU A 239 -4.31 -6.55 -13.93
CA LEU A 239 -5.08 -5.44 -13.39
C LEU A 239 -4.64 -5.19 -11.94
N LEU A 240 -4.15 -3.97 -11.68
CA LEU A 240 -3.83 -3.49 -10.32
C LEU A 240 -5.03 -2.76 -9.73
N SER A 241 -5.56 -3.28 -8.63
CA SER A 241 -6.58 -2.61 -7.82
C SER A 241 -5.92 -1.66 -6.82
N ALA A 242 -6.08 -0.35 -7.03
CA ALA A 242 -5.54 0.73 -6.21
C ALA A 242 -6.66 1.66 -5.69
N VAL A 243 -7.80 1.07 -5.32
CA VAL A 243 -9.05 1.76 -4.94
C VAL A 243 -9.10 2.20 -3.46
N GLY A 244 -7.95 2.37 -2.86
CA GLY A 244 -7.79 2.83 -1.48
C GLY A 244 -7.41 1.72 -0.51
N ILE A 245 -7.48 2.05 0.77
CA ILE A 245 -7.10 1.17 1.88
C ILE A 245 -8.30 0.90 2.80
N LYS A 246 -8.21 -0.18 3.56
CA LYS A 246 -9.13 -0.54 4.65
C LYS A 246 -8.30 -0.82 5.90
N THR A 247 -8.71 -0.28 7.03
CA THR A 247 -8.00 -0.46 8.30
C THR A 247 -8.11 -1.89 8.83
N ASN A 248 -7.13 -2.29 9.61
CA ASN A 248 -7.08 -3.63 10.22
C ASN A 248 -7.64 -3.60 11.64
N ILE A 249 -8.95 -3.41 11.76
CA ILE A 249 -9.65 -3.33 13.05
C ILE A 249 -10.57 -4.52 13.33
N GLU A 250 -10.74 -5.43 12.37
CA GLU A 250 -11.58 -6.59 12.55
C GLU A 250 -10.92 -7.65 13.45
N ASN A 251 -11.71 -8.28 14.31
CA ASN A 251 -11.31 -9.39 15.18
C ASN A 251 -10.20 -9.09 16.18
N ILE A 252 -9.84 -7.81 16.39
CA ILE A 252 -8.84 -7.42 17.37
C ILE A 252 -9.41 -7.15 18.78
N GLY A 253 -10.72 -7.34 18.99
CA GLY A 253 -11.37 -7.27 20.29
C GLY A 253 -11.92 -5.89 20.69
N LEU A 254 -12.12 -4.98 19.75
CA LEU A 254 -12.60 -3.61 20.03
C LEU A 254 -13.97 -3.62 20.71
N GLU A 255 -14.92 -4.41 20.18
CA GLU A 255 -16.28 -4.51 20.73
C GLU A 255 -16.27 -5.10 22.15
N GLU A 256 -15.43 -6.11 22.40
CA GLU A 256 -15.32 -6.77 23.70
C GLU A 256 -14.81 -5.81 24.79
N VAL A 257 -13.94 -4.88 24.41
CA VAL A 257 -13.39 -3.83 25.28
C VAL A 257 -14.30 -2.62 25.38
N GLY A 258 -15.21 -2.43 24.40
CA GLY A 258 -16.10 -1.27 24.30
C GLY A 258 -15.44 -0.05 23.69
N ILE A 259 -14.43 -0.24 22.83
CA ILE A 259 -13.76 0.85 22.11
C ILE A 259 -14.66 1.33 20.97
N ALA A 260 -14.91 2.65 20.94
CA ALA A 260 -15.77 3.28 19.95
C ALA A 260 -15.08 3.39 18.58
N THR A 261 -15.85 3.07 17.54
CA THR A 261 -15.43 3.19 16.14
C THR A 261 -16.44 3.99 15.33
N ASP A 262 -15.97 4.66 14.28
CA ASP A 262 -16.82 5.22 13.23
C ASP A 262 -16.36 4.63 11.90
N LYS A 263 -17.27 3.92 11.22
CA LYS A 263 -16.95 3.13 10.00
C LYS A 263 -15.80 2.15 10.28
N ASP A 264 -14.65 2.41 9.64
CA ASP A 264 -13.42 1.59 9.77
C ASP A 264 -12.33 2.30 10.58
N LYS A 265 -12.67 3.27 11.44
CA LYS A 265 -11.73 4.05 12.24
C LYS A 265 -12.01 3.94 13.73
N ILE A 266 -10.95 3.84 14.54
CA ILE A 266 -11.01 3.92 16.00
C ILE A 266 -11.08 5.39 16.38
N LEU A 267 -12.11 5.78 17.16
CA LEU A 267 -12.24 7.15 17.62
C LEU A 267 -11.26 7.46 18.76
N VAL A 268 -10.54 8.56 18.62
CA VAL A 268 -9.56 9.04 19.60
C VAL A 268 -9.71 10.54 19.85
N ASN A 269 -9.23 11.00 21.00
CA ASN A 269 -9.11 12.42 21.32
C ASN A 269 -7.77 13.00 20.80
N ALA A 270 -7.49 14.27 21.11
CA ALA A 270 -6.24 14.95 20.69
C ALA A 270 -4.94 14.34 21.28
N TYR A 271 -5.04 13.40 22.19
CA TYR A 271 -3.93 12.67 22.80
C TYR A 271 -3.91 11.20 22.39
N ASN A 272 -4.59 10.85 21.30
CA ASN A 272 -4.72 9.50 20.77
C ASN A 272 -5.32 8.48 21.77
N GLN A 273 -6.04 8.97 22.78
CA GLN A 273 -6.74 8.14 23.75
C GLN A 273 -8.09 7.74 23.17
N THR A 274 -8.45 6.46 23.30
CA THR A 274 -9.80 5.97 23.02
C THR A 274 -10.76 6.39 24.13
N ASN A 275 -12.05 6.06 23.98
CA ASN A 275 -13.05 6.23 25.03
C ASN A 275 -12.83 5.29 26.25
N VAL A 276 -11.93 4.31 26.15
CA VAL A 276 -11.64 3.35 27.24
C VAL A 276 -10.26 3.67 27.84
N PRO A 277 -10.16 3.98 29.15
CA PRO A 277 -8.92 4.38 29.80
C PRO A 277 -7.81 3.31 29.67
N GLY A 278 -6.62 3.77 29.28
CA GLY A 278 -5.44 2.92 29.10
C GLY A 278 -5.34 2.26 27.71
N TYR A 279 -6.28 2.54 26.80
CA TYR A 279 -6.21 2.14 25.41
C TYR A 279 -6.05 3.37 24.51
N TYR A 280 -5.12 3.30 23.61
CA TYR A 280 -4.75 4.33 22.66
C TYR A 280 -4.78 3.76 21.24
N ALA A 281 -4.94 4.59 20.23
CA ALA A 281 -4.79 4.18 18.85
C ALA A 281 -4.05 5.25 18.05
N ILE A 282 -3.20 4.83 17.12
CA ILE A 282 -2.39 5.69 16.27
C ILE A 282 -2.32 5.17 14.82
N GLY A 283 -1.96 6.06 13.90
CA GLY A 283 -1.72 5.74 12.49
C GLY A 283 -3.00 5.45 11.71
N ASP A 284 -2.90 4.61 10.70
CA ASP A 284 -3.96 4.39 9.71
C ASP A 284 -5.31 3.96 10.32
N VAL A 285 -5.34 3.42 11.53
CA VAL A 285 -6.59 3.00 12.21
C VAL A 285 -7.37 4.15 12.82
N THR A 286 -6.79 5.36 12.91
CA THR A 286 -7.42 6.57 13.45
C THR A 286 -7.96 7.48 12.36
N PRO A 287 -8.88 8.42 12.66
CA PRO A 287 -9.23 9.49 11.74
C PRO A 287 -8.00 10.36 11.41
N GLY A 288 -7.87 10.80 10.17
CA GLY A 288 -6.77 11.65 9.73
C GLY A 288 -6.07 11.11 8.49
N GLN A 289 -4.86 11.60 8.26
CA GLN A 289 -4.07 11.21 7.10
C GLN A 289 -3.32 9.89 7.35
N ALA A 290 -3.51 8.91 6.47
CA ALA A 290 -2.80 7.64 6.51
C ALA A 290 -1.36 7.80 5.99
N LEU A 291 -0.49 8.42 6.79
CA LEU A 291 0.90 8.72 6.47
C LEU A 291 1.82 8.25 7.61
N ALA A 292 2.92 7.59 7.26
CA ALA A 292 3.84 7.02 8.25
C ALA A 292 4.44 8.06 9.22
N HIS A 293 4.72 9.27 8.74
CA HIS A 293 5.25 10.33 9.60
C HIS A 293 4.18 10.94 10.50
N VAL A 294 2.90 10.90 10.12
CA VAL A 294 1.78 11.27 11.01
C VAL A 294 1.69 10.25 12.14
N ALA A 295 1.63 8.95 11.80
CA ALA A 295 1.62 7.86 12.78
C ALA A 295 2.81 7.89 13.75
N SER A 296 3.97 8.40 13.31
CA SER A 296 5.16 8.54 14.15
C SER A 296 5.10 9.77 15.08
N ALA A 297 4.30 10.77 14.72
CA ALA A 297 4.10 11.98 15.52
C ALA A 297 3.00 11.81 16.58
N GLU A 298 2.01 10.96 16.29
CA GLU A 298 0.96 10.55 17.21
C GLU A 298 1.51 9.71 18.36
#